data_16bb6c2f95d52a30a0efe132b4aa57f9
#
_entry.id   16bb6c2f95d52a30a0efe132b4aa57f9
#
_cell.length_a   1.000
_cell.length_b   1.000
_cell.length_c   1.000
_cell.angle_alpha   90.00
_cell.angle_beta   90.00
_cell.angle_gamma   90.00
#
_symmetry.space_group_name_H-M   'P 1'
#
loop_
_entity.id
_entity.type
_entity.pdbx_description
1 polymer ?
#
loop_
_entity_poly.entity_id
_entity_poly.type
_entity_poly.pdbx_seq_one_letter_code
_entity_poly.pdbx_strand_id
1 'polypeptide(L)'
;MRSITGVEIHPGAQIGRRFFIDHGMGVVIGETAEIGDDVMIYHGVTLGGRSLKRVKRHPTVGNNVTIGAGARILGPVYIGDRVQIGANSVVVKDIPAGAVATGIPATIRFPNKGEDPYEALFKDPSLWI
;
A
#
# COMPACT_ATOMS: atom_id res chain seq x y z
N MET A 1 -11.81 13.62 -10.03
CA MET A 1 -11.13 14.93 -9.85
C MET A 1 -9.61 14.85 -10.00
N ARG A 2 -9.15 13.90 -10.81
CA ARG A 2 -7.72 13.69 -11.00
C ARG A 2 -6.99 14.93 -11.51
N SER A 3 -7.59 15.66 -12.42
CA SER A 3 -6.98 16.85 -13.02
C SER A 3 -6.71 17.97 -12.01
N ILE A 4 -7.40 17.97 -10.87
CA ILE A 4 -7.27 19.02 -9.85
C ILE A 4 -6.40 18.52 -8.70
N THR A 5 -6.63 17.31 -8.23
CA THR A 5 -5.99 16.79 -7.00
C THR A 5 -4.84 15.82 -7.27
N GLY A 6 -4.78 15.23 -8.48
CA GLY A 6 -3.83 14.15 -8.76
C GLY A 6 -4.17 12.84 -8.06
N VAL A 7 -5.33 12.73 -7.44
CA VAL A 7 -5.80 11.53 -6.74
C VAL A 7 -6.98 10.95 -7.51
N GLU A 8 -6.91 9.66 -7.84
CA GLU A 8 -7.96 8.96 -8.54
C GLU A 8 -8.39 7.76 -7.71
N ILE A 9 -9.60 7.84 -7.15
CA ILE A 9 -10.20 6.76 -6.38
C ILE A 9 -11.45 6.31 -7.11
N HIS A 10 -11.48 5.05 -7.56
CA HIS A 10 -12.66 4.53 -8.24
C HIS A 10 -13.84 4.46 -7.26
N PRO A 11 -15.06 4.85 -7.70
CA PRO A 11 -16.24 4.82 -6.80
C PRO A 11 -16.55 3.44 -6.21
N GLY A 12 -16.12 2.36 -6.87
CA GLY A 12 -16.31 1.01 -6.37
C GLY A 12 -15.38 0.60 -5.24
N ALA A 13 -14.30 1.36 -5.00
CA ALA A 13 -13.37 1.05 -3.92
C ALA A 13 -14.06 1.19 -2.57
N GLN A 14 -13.73 0.26 -1.66
CA GLN A 14 -14.25 0.27 -0.28
C GLN A 14 -13.14 0.74 0.65
N ILE A 15 -13.40 1.85 1.35
CA ILE A 15 -12.40 2.48 2.20
C ILE A 15 -12.95 2.57 3.62
N GLY A 16 -12.19 2.05 4.59
CA GLY A 16 -12.54 2.09 5.99
C GLY A 16 -12.39 3.49 6.59
N ARG A 17 -12.38 3.54 7.93
CA ARG A 17 -12.32 4.80 8.68
C ARG A 17 -10.89 5.28 8.82
N ARG A 18 -10.75 6.62 8.95
CA ARG A 18 -9.46 7.28 9.21
C ARG A 18 -8.40 6.93 8.17
N PHE A 19 -8.83 6.93 6.92
CA PHE A 19 -7.94 6.79 5.79
C PHE A 19 -7.25 8.14 5.52
N PHE A 20 -5.93 8.14 5.47
CA PHE A 20 -5.15 9.36 5.31
C PHE A 20 -4.22 9.25 4.11
N ILE A 21 -4.23 10.29 3.26
CA ILE A 21 -3.33 10.41 2.11
C ILE A 21 -2.45 11.63 2.35
N ASP A 22 -1.14 11.41 2.49
CA ASP A 22 -0.19 12.50 2.69
C ASP A 22 0.38 12.93 1.33
N HIS A 23 0.32 14.22 1.04
CA HIS A 23 0.77 14.81 -0.22
C HIS A 23 0.11 14.20 -1.46
N GLY A 24 -1.15 13.98 -1.45
CA GLY A 24 -2.02 13.24 -2.36
C GLY A 24 -1.85 13.29 -3.88
N MET A 25 -0.64 13.48 -4.40
CA MET A 25 -0.38 13.52 -5.85
C MET A 25 -0.12 12.12 -6.41
N GLY A 26 -0.71 11.82 -7.58
CA GLY A 26 -0.45 10.58 -8.30
C GLY A 26 -0.98 9.30 -7.66
N VAL A 27 -1.90 9.41 -6.70
CA VAL A 27 -2.50 8.24 -6.05
C VAL A 27 -3.59 7.65 -6.94
N VAL A 28 -3.57 6.32 -7.11
CA VAL A 28 -4.59 5.60 -7.88
C VAL A 28 -5.08 4.42 -7.04
N ILE A 29 -6.39 4.36 -6.82
CA ILE A 29 -7.04 3.26 -6.10
C ILE A 29 -8.11 2.66 -7.00
N GLY A 30 -7.94 1.39 -7.36
CA GLY A 30 -8.78 0.72 -8.34
C GLY A 30 -10.14 0.26 -7.81
N GLU A 31 -10.98 -0.17 -8.71
CA GLU A 31 -12.40 -0.45 -8.48
C GLU A 31 -12.67 -1.47 -7.38
N THR A 32 -11.92 -2.57 -7.35
CA THR A 32 -12.19 -3.66 -6.40
C THR A 32 -11.28 -3.60 -5.18
N ALA A 33 -10.55 -2.50 -5.00
CA ALA A 33 -9.69 -2.34 -3.82
C ALA A 33 -10.53 -2.23 -2.56
N GLU A 34 -10.04 -2.85 -1.49
CA GLU A 34 -10.63 -2.78 -0.16
C GLU A 34 -9.57 -2.33 0.81
N ILE A 35 -9.87 -1.29 1.58
CA ILE A 35 -8.91 -0.67 2.51
C ILE A 35 -9.54 -0.66 3.89
N GLY A 36 -8.84 -1.19 4.88
CA GLY A 36 -9.29 -1.24 6.26
C GLY A 36 -9.23 0.13 6.95
N ASP A 37 -9.25 0.10 8.28
CA ASP A 37 -9.23 1.29 9.11
C ASP A 37 -7.79 1.73 9.40
N ASP A 38 -7.59 3.03 9.63
CA ASP A 38 -6.31 3.60 10.04
C ASP A 38 -5.17 3.30 9.06
N VAL A 39 -5.46 3.38 7.78
CA VAL A 39 -4.48 3.19 6.72
C VAL A 39 -3.94 4.55 6.30
N MET A 40 -2.61 4.63 6.20
CA MET A 40 -1.93 5.83 5.73
C MET A 40 -1.17 5.52 4.45
N ILE A 41 -1.38 6.32 3.42
CA ILE A 41 -0.60 6.22 2.18
C ILE A 41 0.02 7.56 1.84
N TYR A 42 1.11 7.51 1.11
CA TYR A 42 1.82 8.68 0.64
C TYR A 42 1.56 8.89 -0.85
N HIS A 43 2.12 9.97 -1.41
CA HIS A 43 1.94 10.30 -2.82
C HIS A 43 2.43 9.20 -3.75
N GLY A 44 1.84 9.11 -4.92
CA GLY A 44 2.26 8.18 -5.96
C GLY A 44 1.93 6.71 -5.72
N VAL A 45 1.19 6.39 -4.65
CA VAL A 45 0.82 5.00 -4.35
C VAL A 45 -0.24 4.53 -5.34
N THR A 46 -0.07 3.31 -5.86
CA THR A 46 -1.04 2.66 -6.74
C THR A 46 -1.52 1.36 -6.12
N LEU A 47 -2.84 1.22 -5.96
CA LEU A 47 -3.49 -0.04 -5.68
C LEU A 47 -4.14 -0.51 -6.98
N GLY A 48 -3.41 -1.27 -7.75
CA GLY A 48 -3.75 -1.58 -9.13
C GLY A 48 -4.16 -3.02 -9.37
N GLY A 49 -4.75 -3.26 -10.54
CA GLY A 49 -5.12 -4.60 -10.98
C GLY A 49 -4.10 -5.19 -11.94
N ARG A 50 -4.13 -6.51 -12.06
CA ARG A 50 -3.31 -7.25 -13.02
C ARG A 50 -4.16 -8.04 -14.01
N SER A 51 -5.47 -7.78 -14.05
CA SER A 51 -6.41 -8.47 -14.93
C SER A 51 -7.43 -7.48 -15.45
N LEU A 52 -7.93 -7.72 -16.65
CA LEU A 52 -9.04 -6.98 -17.24
C LEU A 52 -10.40 -7.63 -16.96
N LYS A 53 -10.42 -8.79 -16.32
CA LYS A 53 -11.66 -9.47 -15.98
C LYS A 53 -12.41 -8.72 -14.88
N ARG A 54 -13.74 -8.76 -14.92
CA ARG A 54 -14.59 -8.12 -13.91
C ARG A 54 -14.74 -9.00 -12.67
N VAL A 55 -13.62 -9.25 -12.00
CA VAL A 55 -13.52 -10.02 -10.75
C VAL A 55 -12.72 -9.21 -9.77
N LYS A 56 -12.59 -9.70 -8.54
CA LYS A 56 -11.65 -9.11 -7.57
C LYS A 56 -10.26 -9.12 -8.20
N ARG A 57 -9.73 -7.93 -8.54
CA ARG A 57 -8.44 -7.79 -9.22
C ARG A 57 -7.53 -6.73 -8.59
N HIS A 58 -7.99 -6.09 -7.52
CA HIS A 58 -7.25 -5.05 -6.81
C HIS A 58 -6.96 -5.49 -5.38
N PRO A 59 -5.96 -4.88 -4.73
CA PRO A 59 -5.54 -5.29 -3.39
C PRO A 59 -6.62 -5.15 -2.33
N THR A 60 -6.50 -5.98 -1.29
CA THR A 60 -7.19 -5.83 -0.01
C THR A 60 -6.16 -5.46 1.03
N VAL A 61 -6.31 -4.31 1.65
CA VAL A 61 -5.38 -3.77 2.65
C VAL A 61 -6.04 -3.83 4.02
N GLY A 62 -5.35 -4.44 4.97
CA GLY A 62 -5.83 -4.57 6.35
C GLY A 62 -5.80 -3.25 7.11
N ASN A 63 -5.86 -3.36 8.45
CA ASN A 63 -5.90 -2.20 9.32
C ASN A 63 -4.50 -1.75 9.74
N ASN A 64 -4.33 -0.48 10.04
CA ASN A 64 -3.07 0.09 10.55
C ASN A 64 -1.88 -0.15 9.61
N VAL A 65 -2.11 -0.09 8.31
CA VAL A 65 -1.09 -0.29 7.29
C VAL A 65 -0.55 1.07 6.86
N THR A 66 0.76 1.15 6.66
CA THR A 66 1.43 2.33 6.09
C THR A 66 2.06 1.96 4.76
N ILE A 67 1.77 2.73 3.72
CA ILE A 67 2.28 2.48 2.38
C ILE A 67 3.11 3.68 1.93
N GLY A 68 4.40 3.47 1.75
CA GLY A 68 5.35 4.52 1.40
C GLY A 68 5.15 5.09 0.00
N ALA A 69 5.71 6.27 -0.21
CA ALA A 69 5.55 7.02 -1.46
C ALA A 69 5.98 6.21 -2.69
N GLY A 70 5.18 6.28 -3.74
CA GLY A 70 5.48 5.62 -5.01
C GLY A 70 5.33 4.11 -5.00
N ALA A 71 4.92 3.49 -3.91
CA ALA A 71 4.73 2.04 -3.85
C ALA A 71 3.57 1.61 -4.75
N ARG A 72 3.72 0.45 -5.36
CA ARG A 72 2.69 -0.15 -6.21
C ARG A 72 2.32 -1.51 -5.67
N ILE A 73 1.05 -1.69 -5.38
CA ILE A 73 0.51 -2.98 -4.93
C ILE A 73 -0.42 -3.44 -6.03
N LEU A 74 -0.10 -4.57 -6.65
CA LEU A 74 -0.72 -4.99 -7.90
C LEU A 74 -1.36 -6.36 -7.77
N GLY A 75 -2.61 -6.45 -8.20
CA GLY A 75 -3.37 -7.69 -8.24
C GLY A 75 -4.21 -7.91 -6.98
N PRO A 76 -4.95 -9.02 -6.93
CA PRO A 76 -5.87 -9.31 -5.83
C PRO A 76 -5.12 -9.86 -4.60
N VAL A 77 -4.04 -9.17 -4.22
CA VAL A 77 -3.21 -9.57 -3.08
C VAL A 77 -3.81 -9.08 -1.78
N TYR A 78 -3.48 -9.75 -0.68
CA TYR A 78 -3.89 -9.39 0.66
C TYR A 78 -2.71 -8.83 1.44
N ILE A 79 -2.89 -7.63 1.98
CA ILE A 79 -1.90 -6.99 2.83
C ILE A 79 -2.44 -7.05 4.26
N GLY A 80 -1.76 -7.77 5.12
CA GLY A 80 -2.20 -8.00 6.50
C GLY A 80 -2.17 -6.73 7.36
N ASP A 81 -2.72 -6.83 8.56
CA ASP A 81 -2.75 -5.71 9.49
C ASP A 81 -1.33 -5.32 9.93
N ARG A 82 -1.13 -4.04 10.18
CA ARG A 82 0.13 -3.49 10.70
C ARG A 82 1.34 -3.71 9.78
N VAL A 83 1.10 -3.95 8.50
CA VAL A 83 2.17 -4.05 7.50
C VAL A 83 2.73 -2.67 7.19
N GLN A 84 4.05 -2.61 6.99
CA GLN A 84 4.74 -1.42 6.54
C GLN A 84 5.33 -1.69 5.16
N ILE A 85 4.98 -0.87 4.19
CA ILE A 85 5.47 -1.02 2.82
C ILE A 85 6.38 0.16 2.50
N GLY A 86 7.62 -0.13 2.13
CA GLY A 86 8.63 0.88 1.84
C GLY A 86 8.33 1.67 0.56
N ALA A 87 8.90 2.87 0.47
CA ALA A 87 8.75 3.71 -0.72
C ALA A 87 9.25 3.00 -1.98
N ASN A 88 8.54 3.22 -3.07
CA ASN A 88 8.84 2.67 -4.39
C ASN A 88 8.86 1.14 -4.47
N SER A 89 8.35 0.44 -3.47
CA SER A 89 8.25 -1.01 -3.49
C SER A 89 7.18 -1.47 -4.49
N VAL A 90 7.37 -2.65 -5.06
CA VAL A 90 6.37 -3.27 -5.96
C VAL A 90 5.95 -4.59 -5.35
N VAL A 91 4.71 -4.65 -4.85
CA VAL A 91 4.14 -5.80 -4.16
C VAL A 91 3.20 -6.53 -5.12
N VAL A 92 3.49 -7.80 -5.38
CA VAL A 92 2.69 -8.64 -6.29
C VAL A 92 2.24 -9.95 -5.66
N LYS A 93 2.39 -10.07 -4.34
CA LYS A 93 1.95 -11.24 -3.58
C LYS A 93 1.49 -10.83 -2.18
N ASP A 94 0.80 -11.72 -1.50
CA ASP A 94 0.29 -11.46 -0.15
C ASP A 94 1.40 -11.13 0.83
N ILE A 95 1.13 -10.21 1.74
CA ILE A 95 2.04 -9.81 2.81
C ILE A 95 1.38 -10.15 4.14
N PRO A 96 1.99 -11.00 4.96
CA PRO A 96 1.41 -11.36 6.27
C PRO A 96 1.42 -10.20 7.25
N ALA A 97 0.52 -10.22 8.21
CA ALA A 97 0.38 -9.17 9.21
C ALA A 97 1.70 -8.94 9.96
N GLY A 98 1.99 -7.69 10.26
CA GLY A 98 3.19 -7.30 11.02
C GLY A 98 4.48 -7.31 10.23
N ALA A 99 4.46 -7.66 8.96
CA ALA A 99 5.65 -7.73 8.13
C ALA A 99 6.05 -6.36 7.57
N VAL A 100 7.29 -6.27 7.13
CA VAL A 100 7.83 -5.14 6.37
C VAL A 100 8.15 -5.64 4.97
N ALA A 101 7.62 -4.96 3.96
CA ALA A 101 7.82 -5.32 2.55
C ALA A 101 8.56 -4.20 1.82
N THR A 102 9.66 -4.54 1.14
CA THR A 102 10.52 -3.56 0.49
C THR A 102 11.12 -4.11 -0.80
N GLY A 103 11.35 -3.21 -1.76
CA GLY A 103 12.08 -3.52 -2.99
C GLY A 103 11.22 -3.81 -4.20
N ILE A 104 11.86 -4.22 -5.30
CA ILE A 104 11.23 -4.48 -6.60
C ILE A 104 11.78 -5.82 -7.15
N PRO A 105 11.01 -6.91 -7.17
CA PRO A 105 9.77 -7.10 -6.42
C PRO A 105 10.03 -7.08 -4.91
N ALA A 106 9.02 -6.73 -4.13
CA ALA A 106 9.20 -6.57 -2.69
C ALA A 106 9.61 -7.86 -2.02
N THR A 107 10.59 -7.76 -1.13
CA THR A 107 10.95 -8.83 -0.20
C THR A 107 10.28 -8.56 1.14
N ILE A 108 9.95 -9.63 1.84
CA ILE A 108 9.20 -9.59 3.09
C ILE A 108 10.15 -9.93 4.21
N ARG A 109 10.18 -9.10 5.25
CA ARG A 109 10.87 -9.43 6.47
C ARG A 109 10.01 -9.07 7.67
N PHE A 110 10.34 -9.64 8.80
CA PHE A 110 9.67 -9.31 10.04
C PHE A 110 10.65 -8.51 10.91
N PRO A 111 10.14 -7.47 11.61
CA PRO A 111 10.99 -6.73 12.53
C PRO A 111 11.56 -7.62 13.61
N ASN A 112 12.76 -7.29 14.09
CA ASN A 112 13.36 -7.97 15.22
C ASN A 112 12.51 -7.71 16.48
N LYS A 113 12.62 -8.62 17.46
CA LYS A 113 11.90 -8.46 18.73
C LYS A 113 12.24 -7.09 19.35
N GLY A 114 11.22 -6.31 19.65
CA GLY A 114 11.37 -4.97 20.19
C GLY A 114 11.64 -3.89 19.16
N GLU A 115 11.81 -4.22 17.90
CA GLU A 115 11.99 -3.24 16.83
C GLU A 115 10.63 -2.67 16.42
N ASP A 116 10.54 -1.34 16.30
CA ASP A 116 9.37 -0.69 15.75
C ASP A 116 9.34 -0.94 14.23
N PRO A 117 8.25 -1.53 13.69
CA PRO A 117 8.14 -1.76 12.25
C PRO A 117 8.31 -0.49 11.40
N TYR A 118 7.82 0.64 11.89
CA TYR A 118 7.99 1.91 11.19
C TYR A 118 9.44 2.33 11.12
N GLU A 119 10.18 2.20 12.23
CA GLU A 119 11.61 2.51 12.25
C GLU A 119 12.41 1.57 11.36
N ALA A 120 11.99 0.31 11.23
CA ALA A 120 12.64 -0.66 10.38
C ALA A 120 12.74 -0.20 8.94
N LEU A 121 11.76 0.59 8.46
CA LEU A 121 11.78 1.14 7.10
C LEU A 121 12.94 2.11 6.87
N PHE A 122 13.46 2.73 7.92
CA PHE A 122 14.48 3.77 7.80
C PHE A 122 15.90 3.27 8.05
N LYS A 123 16.07 1.99 8.39
CA LYS A 123 17.40 1.41 8.60
C LYS A 123 18.14 1.12 7.31
N ASP A 124 17.41 0.89 6.24
CA ASP A 124 18.00 0.65 4.93
C ASP A 124 17.88 1.93 4.09
N PRO A 125 19.00 2.63 3.81
CA PRO A 125 18.94 3.88 3.06
C PRO A 125 18.35 3.74 1.67
N SER A 126 18.36 2.56 1.09
CA SER A 126 17.81 2.36 -0.26
C SER A 126 16.28 2.52 -0.30
N LEU A 127 15.62 2.49 0.85
CA LEU A 127 14.16 2.50 0.91
C LEU A 127 13.55 3.90 0.81
N TRP A 128 14.33 4.93 1.02
CA TRP A 128 13.80 6.30 1.07
C TRP A 128 14.63 7.31 0.28
N ILE A 129 15.34 6.83 -0.70
CA ILE A 129 16.03 7.66 -1.68
C ILE A 129 15.18 7.79 -2.94
#